data_fb3360cddc075c57812ed09648f756b5
#
_entry.id   fb3360cddc075c57812ed09648f756b5
#
_cell.length_a   1.000
_cell.length_b   1.000
_cell.length_c   1.000
_cell.angle_alpha   90.00
_cell.angle_beta   90.00
_cell.angle_gamma   90.00
#
_symmetry.space_group_name_H-M   'P 1'
#
loop_
_entity.id
_entity.type
_entity.pdbx_description
1 polymer ?
#
loop_
_entity_poly.entity_id
_entity_poly.type
_entity_poly.pdbx_seq_one_letter_code
_entity_poly.pdbx_strand_id
1 'polypeptide(L)'
;MRQRVEGEHGRLERVVLNPLAQTTRGYYLFVLILLAVWGWGLYAYITQVRFGLVSTGMRDRVFWALYMVNFVFFIGISHAGTLISAILRVTQAGWRTPVTRMAEMITVVAISVGALMPIIDLGRPERVWHIVVWGRFQSPLLWDIISIGSYLTGSLIYLYLPLIPDIALMRDRLGREASIIKRKIYTWLAVGWRNTPEQRHRLEKGIGIMAVTIIPIAVSVHTVVSYVFSMTLRPGWNSTVFGIYFVIGAIFSGIASLLIVMALFRKFYHLEEYITDRHFRNLGWLMFVALLVYFYLTVGEYLTTGFKMEIEDKHLLELLMTGKSSIAFWFFVVAGMAIPAALIVVRRGPVIPRLVVAAVLVNIAMWIKRFVIVIPSLQVPLMPFEFGSYTPTWVEWSVTAGAFAGFMLVFAIFSKLIPLISIWEVAEAEEGTPSPEAVVAPGPLESAPGAPSRGQG
;
A
#
# COMPACT_ATOMS: atom_id res chain seq x y z
N MET A 1 6.36 -10.92 -38.53
CA MET A 1 6.67 -10.83 -37.10
C MET A 1 6.79 -9.38 -36.63
N ARG A 2 7.69 -8.52 -37.15
CA ARG A 2 7.81 -7.09 -36.77
C ARG A 2 6.50 -6.30 -36.85
N GLN A 3 5.72 -6.41 -37.92
CA GLN A 3 4.44 -5.69 -38.06
C GLN A 3 3.36 -6.08 -37.02
N ARG A 4 3.37 -7.34 -36.56
CA ARG A 4 2.45 -7.81 -35.50
C ARG A 4 2.82 -7.23 -34.14
N VAL A 5 4.11 -7.22 -33.80
CA VAL A 5 4.67 -6.64 -32.58
C VAL A 5 4.44 -5.12 -32.55
N GLU A 6 4.67 -4.41 -33.67
CA GLU A 6 4.35 -2.95 -33.75
C GLU A 6 2.85 -2.68 -33.65
N GLY A 7 1.98 -3.60 -34.11
CA GLY A 7 0.52 -3.49 -33.94
C GLY A 7 0.05 -3.69 -32.49
N GLU A 8 0.64 -4.64 -31.77
CA GLU A 8 0.31 -4.93 -30.37
C GLU A 8 0.84 -3.86 -29.42
N HIS A 9 2.07 -3.37 -29.63
CA HIS A 9 2.63 -2.22 -28.89
C HIS A 9 1.79 -0.96 -29.09
N GLY A 10 1.35 -0.66 -30.30
CA GLY A 10 0.46 0.46 -30.59
C GLY A 10 -0.94 0.31 -29.99
N ARG A 11 -1.38 -0.93 -29.69
CA ARG A 11 -2.63 -1.20 -28.98
C ARG A 11 -2.49 -0.96 -27.47
N LEU A 12 -1.42 -1.49 -26.86
CA LEU A 12 -1.10 -1.26 -25.44
C LEU A 12 -0.97 0.22 -25.16
N GLU A 13 -0.15 0.95 -25.93
CA GLU A 13 -0.01 2.40 -25.82
C GLU A 13 -1.38 3.11 -25.87
N ARG A 14 -2.25 2.76 -26.80
CA ARG A 14 -3.58 3.37 -26.91
C ARG A 14 -4.45 3.07 -25.72
N VAL A 15 -4.50 1.82 -25.24
CA VAL A 15 -5.33 1.42 -24.09
C VAL A 15 -4.86 2.12 -22.80
N VAL A 16 -3.56 2.27 -22.60
CA VAL A 16 -2.99 2.87 -21.39
C VAL A 16 -2.97 4.41 -21.45
N LEU A 17 -2.77 5.01 -22.64
CA LEU A 17 -2.72 6.47 -22.81
C LEU A 17 -4.09 7.11 -23.03
N ASN A 18 -5.07 6.43 -23.63
CA ASN A 18 -6.42 6.98 -23.82
C ASN A 18 -7.07 7.50 -22.53
N PRO A 19 -7.01 6.80 -21.39
CA PRO A 19 -7.56 7.31 -20.13
C PRO A 19 -6.88 8.57 -19.61
N LEU A 20 -5.61 8.83 -20.02
CA LEU A 20 -4.88 10.06 -19.67
C LEU A 20 -5.34 11.25 -20.51
N ALA A 21 -5.75 11.00 -21.76
CA ALA A 21 -6.21 12.03 -22.71
C ALA A 21 -7.71 12.33 -22.54
N GLN A 22 -8.53 11.31 -22.30
CA GLN A 22 -9.98 11.44 -22.23
C GLN A 22 -10.47 11.42 -20.77
N THR A 23 -11.24 12.43 -20.39
CA THR A 23 -11.81 12.54 -19.05
C THR A 23 -13.34 12.59 -19.13
N THR A 24 -14.00 11.68 -18.42
CA THR A 24 -15.47 11.60 -18.41
C THR A 24 -16.07 12.61 -17.43
N ARG A 25 -17.35 13.01 -17.64
CA ARG A 25 -18.08 13.86 -16.68
C ARG A 25 -18.17 13.22 -15.30
N GLY A 26 -18.27 11.89 -15.22
CA GLY A 26 -18.28 11.15 -13.97
C GLY A 26 -17.00 11.29 -13.17
N TYR A 27 -15.84 11.34 -13.83
CA TYR A 27 -14.56 11.59 -13.16
C TYR A 27 -14.51 12.99 -12.52
N TYR A 28 -14.96 14.04 -13.24
CA TYR A 28 -14.99 15.39 -12.65
C TYR A 28 -15.93 15.48 -11.46
N LEU A 29 -17.10 14.84 -11.53
CA LEU A 29 -18.04 14.76 -10.39
C LEU A 29 -17.41 14.03 -9.21
N PHE A 30 -16.72 12.91 -9.44
CA PHE A 30 -16.02 12.16 -8.41
C PHE A 30 -14.92 13.00 -7.74
N VAL A 31 -14.07 13.67 -8.52
CA VAL A 31 -13.03 14.57 -8.01
C VAL A 31 -13.64 15.73 -7.23
N LEU A 32 -14.76 16.32 -7.70
CA LEU A 32 -15.45 17.40 -6.99
C LEU A 32 -15.98 16.95 -5.63
N ILE A 33 -16.56 15.76 -5.54
CA ILE A 33 -17.03 15.18 -4.26
C ILE A 33 -15.83 14.98 -3.31
N LEU A 34 -14.73 14.40 -3.81
CA LEU A 34 -13.54 14.21 -3.00
C LEU A 34 -12.93 15.53 -2.52
N LEU A 35 -12.90 16.56 -3.38
CA LEU A 35 -12.47 17.90 -3.00
C LEU A 35 -13.37 18.54 -1.94
N ALA A 36 -14.67 18.34 -2.03
CA ALA A 36 -15.62 18.84 -1.03
C ALA A 36 -15.41 18.17 0.33
N VAL A 37 -15.24 16.84 0.37
CA VAL A 37 -14.99 16.10 1.60
C VAL A 37 -13.59 16.43 2.17
N TRP A 38 -12.58 16.54 1.34
CA TRP A 38 -11.25 16.96 1.74
C TRP A 38 -11.23 18.39 2.30
N GLY A 39 -11.93 19.32 1.62
CA GLY A 39 -12.10 20.69 2.07
C GLY A 39 -12.85 20.81 3.40
N TRP A 40 -13.85 19.97 3.62
CA TRP A 40 -14.54 19.85 4.92
C TRP A 40 -13.60 19.35 6.03
N GLY A 41 -12.78 18.34 5.74
CA GLY A 41 -11.74 17.86 6.65
C GLY A 41 -10.70 18.94 6.98
N LEU A 42 -10.29 19.73 5.98
CA LEU A 42 -9.39 20.87 6.18
C LEU A 42 -10.02 21.95 7.05
N TYR A 43 -11.30 22.27 6.85
CA TYR A 43 -12.05 23.20 7.71
C TYR A 43 -12.09 22.71 9.17
N ALA A 44 -12.36 21.44 9.38
CA ALA A 44 -12.35 20.83 10.72
C ALA A 44 -10.97 20.92 11.37
N TYR A 45 -9.90 20.66 10.60
CA TYR A 45 -8.53 20.82 11.09
C TYR A 45 -8.18 22.27 11.43
N ILE A 46 -8.58 23.25 10.62
CA ILE A 46 -8.40 24.67 10.93
C ILE A 46 -9.14 25.02 12.22
N THR A 47 -10.33 24.47 12.45
CA THR A 47 -11.09 24.64 13.71
C THR A 47 -10.29 24.10 14.90
N GLN A 48 -9.70 22.90 14.76
CA GLN A 48 -8.82 22.32 15.78
C GLN A 48 -7.59 23.20 16.08
N VAL A 49 -6.93 23.72 15.05
CA VAL A 49 -5.76 24.61 15.25
C VAL A 49 -6.15 25.90 15.98
N ARG A 50 -7.34 26.44 15.71
CA ARG A 50 -7.83 27.67 16.36
C ARG A 50 -8.24 27.47 17.83
N PHE A 51 -8.97 26.39 18.10
CA PHE A 51 -9.53 26.12 19.44
C PHE A 51 -8.69 25.14 20.27
N GLY A 52 -7.67 24.51 19.66
CA GLY A 52 -6.84 23.51 20.28
C GLY A 52 -7.49 22.13 20.34
N LEU A 53 -6.79 21.17 20.95
CA LEU A 53 -7.24 19.77 21.09
C LEU A 53 -8.51 19.61 21.93
N VAL A 54 -8.97 20.64 22.64
CA VAL A 54 -10.24 20.64 23.37
C VAL A 54 -11.45 20.42 22.42
N SER A 55 -11.30 20.74 21.13
CA SER A 55 -12.30 20.49 20.09
C SER A 55 -12.43 19.01 19.71
N THR A 56 -11.49 18.18 20.14
CA THR A 56 -11.47 16.71 19.93
C THR A 56 -12.03 15.98 21.16
N GLY A 57 -12.21 14.66 21.03
CA GLY A 57 -12.55 13.76 22.13
C GLY A 57 -11.35 13.38 23.01
N MET A 58 -10.14 13.75 22.60
CA MET A 58 -8.91 13.45 23.35
C MET A 58 -8.86 14.17 24.68
N ARG A 59 -8.32 13.51 25.71
CA ARG A 59 -8.14 14.01 27.08
C ARG A 59 -6.83 13.47 27.64
N ASP A 60 -6.46 13.89 28.84
CA ASP A 60 -5.20 13.51 29.50
C ASP A 60 -4.95 12.00 29.59
N ARG A 61 -6.01 11.18 29.69
CA ARG A 61 -5.89 9.72 29.73
C ARG A 61 -5.86 9.10 28.34
N VAL A 62 -6.75 9.52 27.43
CA VAL A 62 -6.80 9.07 26.05
C VAL A 62 -6.28 10.21 25.19
N PHE A 63 -4.97 10.34 25.14
CA PHE A 63 -4.27 11.43 24.46
C PHE A 63 -3.93 11.09 22.99
N TRP A 64 -4.05 9.84 22.58
CA TRP A 64 -3.98 9.38 21.19
C TRP A 64 -5.30 8.70 20.80
N ALA A 65 -5.84 9.08 19.66
CA ALA A 65 -7.14 8.60 19.21
C ALA A 65 -7.20 8.40 17.69
N LEU A 66 -8.23 8.87 16.99
CA LEU A 66 -8.45 8.58 15.57
C LEU A 66 -7.29 9.01 14.67
N TYR A 67 -6.56 10.07 15.00
CA TYR A 67 -5.42 10.50 14.18
C TYR A 67 -4.29 9.46 14.22
N MET A 68 -4.01 8.90 15.38
CA MET A 68 -3.03 7.84 15.54
C MET A 68 -3.50 6.52 14.91
N VAL A 69 -4.81 6.22 15.00
CA VAL A 69 -5.43 5.09 14.28
C VAL A 69 -5.23 5.22 12.77
N ASN A 70 -5.51 6.39 12.21
CA ASN A 70 -5.31 6.69 10.79
C ASN A 70 -3.83 6.63 10.41
N PHE A 71 -2.93 7.16 11.23
CA PHE A 71 -1.50 7.05 11.05
C PHE A 71 -1.05 5.61 10.85
N VAL A 72 -1.32 4.75 11.83
CA VAL A 72 -0.91 3.34 11.78
C VAL A 72 -1.59 2.60 10.62
N PHE A 73 -2.82 2.96 10.26
CA PHE A 73 -3.51 2.37 9.13
C PHE A 73 -2.89 2.76 7.79
N PHE A 74 -2.66 4.04 7.53
CA PHE A 74 -2.07 4.50 6.26
C PHE A 74 -0.62 4.05 6.10
N ILE A 75 0.18 4.10 7.16
CA ILE A 75 1.51 3.50 7.13
C ILE A 75 1.42 2.00 6.87
N GLY A 76 0.42 1.30 7.45
CA GLY A 76 0.16 -0.12 7.18
C GLY A 76 -0.09 -0.42 5.72
N ILE A 77 -1.05 0.23 5.08
CA ILE A 77 -1.36 -0.03 3.66
C ILE A 77 -0.22 0.39 2.72
N SER A 78 0.62 1.36 3.11
CA SER A 78 1.78 1.76 2.30
C SER A 78 2.80 0.64 2.12
N HIS A 79 2.95 -0.24 3.11
CA HIS A 79 3.96 -1.29 3.08
C HIS A 79 3.73 -2.33 1.98
N ALA A 80 2.48 -2.69 1.75
CA ALA A 80 2.20 -3.75 0.80
C ALA A 80 2.54 -3.35 -0.63
N GLY A 81 2.36 -2.09 -0.97
CA GLY A 81 2.67 -1.64 -2.32
C GLY A 81 4.13 -1.88 -2.67
N THR A 82 5.03 -1.23 -1.95
CA THR A 82 6.46 -1.32 -2.22
C THR A 82 7.02 -2.71 -1.90
N LEU A 83 6.59 -3.32 -0.78
CA LEU A 83 7.10 -4.63 -0.37
C LEU A 83 6.67 -5.73 -1.35
N ILE A 84 5.39 -5.73 -1.79
CA ILE A 84 4.89 -6.69 -2.79
C ILE A 84 5.59 -6.47 -4.12
N SER A 85 5.68 -5.22 -4.60
CA SER A 85 6.38 -4.90 -5.85
C SER A 85 7.83 -5.37 -5.80
N ALA A 86 8.56 -5.07 -4.73
CA ALA A 86 9.97 -5.44 -4.56
C ALA A 86 10.15 -6.97 -4.44
N ILE A 87 9.33 -7.66 -3.65
CA ILE A 87 9.40 -9.11 -3.52
C ILE A 87 9.09 -9.79 -4.86
N LEU A 88 8.02 -9.38 -5.56
CA LEU A 88 7.68 -9.93 -6.86
C LEU A 88 8.79 -9.69 -7.90
N ARG A 89 9.51 -8.57 -7.79
CA ARG A 89 10.64 -8.27 -8.66
C ARG A 89 11.87 -9.13 -8.33
N VAL A 90 12.23 -9.24 -7.06
CA VAL A 90 13.38 -10.06 -6.61
C VAL A 90 13.15 -11.54 -6.90
N THR A 91 11.92 -12.03 -6.76
CA THR A 91 11.53 -13.41 -7.07
C THR A 91 11.25 -13.63 -8.56
N GLN A 92 11.42 -12.61 -9.41
CA GLN A 92 11.18 -12.65 -10.84
C GLN A 92 9.79 -13.21 -11.23
N ALA A 93 8.77 -12.87 -10.45
CA ALA A 93 7.41 -13.35 -10.71
C ALA A 93 6.86 -12.82 -12.04
N GLY A 94 6.62 -13.70 -12.99
CA GLY A 94 6.23 -13.33 -14.37
C GLY A 94 4.87 -12.61 -14.50
N TRP A 95 4.07 -12.55 -13.42
CA TRP A 95 2.78 -11.86 -13.39
C TRP A 95 2.85 -10.46 -12.72
N ARG A 96 4.05 -9.98 -12.36
CA ARG A 96 4.23 -8.75 -11.56
C ARG A 96 3.90 -7.45 -12.32
N THR A 97 4.23 -7.38 -13.60
CA THR A 97 4.29 -6.13 -14.39
C THR A 97 3.01 -5.28 -14.33
N PRO A 98 1.77 -5.83 -14.48
CA PRO A 98 0.56 -5.01 -14.43
C PRO A 98 0.20 -4.53 -13.01
N VAL A 99 0.83 -5.10 -11.98
CA VAL A 99 0.45 -4.91 -10.57
C VAL A 99 1.40 -3.95 -9.85
N THR A 100 2.70 -4.01 -10.16
CA THR A 100 3.76 -3.33 -9.41
C THR A 100 3.57 -1.83 -9.32
N ARG A 101 3.26 -1.15 -10.43
CA ARG A 101 3.09 0.31 -10.44
C ARG A 101 1.93 0.78 -9.59
N MET A 102 0.78 0.11 -9.67
CA MET A 102 -0.37 0.44 -8.81
C MET A 102 -0.02 0.26 -7.34
N ALA A 103 0.73 -0.77 -7.02
CA ALA A 103 1.24 -1.05 -5.69
C ALA A 103 2.17 0.07 -5.18
N GLU A 104 3.13 0.50 -5.98
CA GLU A 104 4.07 1.58 -5.66
C GLU A 104 3.35 2.93 -5.49
N MET A 105 2.35 3.22 -6.33
CA MET A 105 1.51 4.42 -6.18
C MET A 105 0.73 4.41 -4.87
N ILE A 106 0.12 3.27 -4.46
CA ILE A 106 -0.55 3.14 -3.17
C ILE A 106 0.42 3.48 -2.04
N THR A 107 1.65 2.99 -2.10
CA THR A 107 2.68 3.25 -1.10
C THR A 107 2.92 4.74 -0.94
N VAL A 108 3.28 5.44 -2.02
CA VAL A 108 3.65 6.85 -1.96
C VAL A 108 2.50 7.71 -1.45
N VAL A 109 1.28 7.46 -1.92
CA VAL A 109 0.11 8.24 -1.49
C VAL A 109 -0.24 7.94 -0.03
N ALA A 110 -0.24 6.66 0.36
CA ALA A 110 -0.60 6.26 1.72
C ALA A 110 0.41 6.76 2.76
N ILE A 111 1.71 6.62 2.50
CA ILE A 111 2.73 7.12 3.44
C ILE A 111 2.69 8.64 3.56
N SER A 112 2.42 9.37 2.46
CA SER A 112 2.28 10.83 2.50
C SER A 112 1.11 11.26 3.38
N VAL A 113 -0.05 10.62 3.25
CA VAL A 113 -1.23 10.90 4.10
C VAL A 113 -0.96 10.45 5.55
N GLY A 114 -0.37 9.26 5.73
CA GLY A 114 -0.03 8.73 7.05
C GLY A 114 0.91 9.65 7.82
N ALA A 115 1.98 10.13 7.19
CA ALA A 115 2.95 11.02 7.81
C ALA A 115 2.37 12.37 8.28
N LEU A 116 1.25 12.82 7.70
CA LEU A 116 0.55 14.03 8.15
C LEU A 116 -0.26 13.82 9.44
N MET A 117 -0.68 12.58 9.75
CA MET A 117 -1.56 12.32 10.89
C MET A 117 -0.94 12.66 12.24
N PRO A 118 0.34 12.30 12.56
CA PRO A 118 0.99 12.74 13.78
C PRO A 118 1.15 14.27 13.87
N ILE A 119 1.33 14.96 12.74
CA ILE A 119 1.43 16.43 12.72
C ILE A 119 0.08 17.06 13.09
N ILE A 120 -1.02 16.47 12.60
CA ILE A 120 -2.39 16.89 12.96
C ILE A 120 -2.68 16.63 14.43
N ASP A 121 -2.14 15.54 14.99
CA ASP A 121 -2.31 15.15 16.41
C ASP A 121 -1.56 16.04 17.39
N LEU A 122 -0.51 16.75 16.94
CA LEU A 122 0.38 17.53 17.81
C LEU A 122 -0.29 18.68 18.60
N GLY A 123 -1.48 19.12 18.21
CA GLY A 123 -2.13 20.30 18.78
C GLY A 123 -1.42 21.64 18.54
N ARG A 124 -0.09 21.61 18.36
CA ARG A 124 0.76 22.76 17.97
C ARG A 124 1.67 22.36 16.80
N PRO A 125 1.12 22.29 15.58
CA PRO A 125 1.84 21.82 14.40
C PRO A 125 3.07 22.68 14.05
N GLU A 126 3.07 23.95 14.44
CA GLU A 126 4.21 24.86 14.26
C GLU A 126 5.47 24.43 15.01
N ARG A 127 5.35 23.50 15.98
CA ARG A 127 6.49 22.97 16.74
C ARG A 127 7.05 21.65 16.21
N VAL A 128 6.54 21.12 15.10
CA VAL A 128 6.99 19.84 14.54
C VAL A 128 8.50 19.82 14.29
N TRP A 129 9.08 20.94 13.88
CA TRP A 129 10.52 21.06 13.61
C TRP A 129 11.40 20.89 14.87
N HIS A 130 10.85 21.07 16.08
CA HIS A 130 11.58 20.85 17.34
C HIS A 130 12.11 19.42 17.46
N ILE A 131 11.39 18.45 16.91
CA ILE A 131 11.78 17.06 16.97
C ILE A 131 13.05 16.77 16.15
N VAL A 132 13.31 17.58 15.12
CA VAL A 132 14.51 17.48 14.28
C VAL A 132 15.70 18.19 14.97
N VAL A 133 15.46 19.38 15.54
CA VAL A 133 16.54 20.23 16.10
C VAL A 133 16.92 19.78 17.51
N TRP A 134 15.95 19.41 18.34
CA TRP A 134 16.16 19.02 19.75
C TRP A 134 15.74 17.57 20.03
N GLY A 135 15.55 16.77 18.99
CA GLY A 135 15.21 15.36 19.12
C GLY A 135 16.31 14.60 19.88
N ARG A 136 15.92 13.80 20.85
CA ARG A 136 16.84 12.89 21.54
C ARG A 136 16.92 11.58 20.80
N PHE A 137 18.14 11.13 20.51
CA PHE A 137 18.34 9.89 19.75
C PHE A 137 17.77 8.64 20.45
N GLN A 138 17.58 8.69 21.76
CA GLN A 138 16.95 7.61 22.53
C GLN A 138 15.42 7.56 22.39
N SER A 139 14.80 8.57 21.76
CA SER A 139 13.35 8.64 21.61
C SER A 139 12.84 7.81 20.43
N PRO A 140 11.90 6.86 20.65
CA PRO A 140 11.25 6.13 19.56
C PRO A 140 10.52 7.05 18.56
N LEU A 141 10.05 8.23 19.00
CA LEU A 141 9.41 9.21 18.11
C LEU A 141 10.39 9.79 17.09
N LEU A 142 11.67 10.01 17.47
CA LEU A 142 12.68 10.45 16.51
C LEU A 142 13.01 9.34 15.51
N TRP A 143 13.12 8.09 15.97
CA TRP A 143 13.34 6.95 15.08
C TRP A 143 12.21 6.81 14.07
N ASP A 144 10.98 7.05 14.51
CA ASP A 144 9.79 6.97 13.66
C ASP A 144 9.85 7.99 12.51
N ILE A 145 10.19 9.27 12.82
CA ILE A 145 10.36 10.31 11.79
C ILE A 145 11.48 9.98 10.81
N ILE A 146 12.63 9.51 11.30
CA ILE A 146 13.76 9.12 10.43
C ILE A 146 13.35 7.95 9.53
N SER A 147 12.68 6.95 10.08
CA SER A 147 12.28 5.77 9.34
C SER A 147 11.19 6.08 8.30
N ILE A 148 10.18 6.85 8.64
CA ILE A 148 9.13 7.30 7.72
C ILE A 148 9.72 8.16 6.61
N GLY A 149 10.60 9.11 6.96
CA GLY A 149 11.28 9.97 5.98
C GLY A 149 12.13 9.17 4.99
N SER A 150 12.88 8.19 5.50
CA SER A 150 13.69 7.27 4.68
C SER A 150 12.82 6.42 3.75
N TYR A 151 11.71 5.90 4.26
CA TYR A 151 10.79 5.07 3.48
C TYR A 151 10.03 5.89 2.43
N LEU A 152 9.58 7.10 2.76
CA LEU A 152 8.96 8.01 1.80
C LEU A 152 9.92 8.34 0.66
N THR A 153 11.15 8.73 1.00
CA THR A 153 12.18 9.06 0.01
C THR A 153 12.52 7.84 -0.87
N GLY A 154 12.76 6.69 -0.26
CA GLY A 154 13.04 5.45 -0.97
C GLY A 154 11.89 5.01 -1.87
N SER A 155 10.65 5.13 -1.40
CA SER A 155 9.45 4.78 -2.18
C SER A 155 9.21 5.74 -3.34
N LEU A 156 9.49 7.04 -3.19
CA LEU A 156 9.45 8.02 -4.27
C LEU A 156 10.47 7.70 -5.36
N ILE A 157 11.71 7.36 -4.97
CA ILE A 157 12.76 6.96 -5.92
C ILE A 157 12.36 5.66 -6.63
N TYR A 158 11.86 4.66 -5.87
CA TYR A 158 11.49 3.36 -6.41
C TYR A 158 10.30 3.44 -7.37
N LEU A 159 9.33 4.32 -7.12
CA LEU A 159 8.24 4.62 -8.06
C LEU A 159 8.75 5.40 -9.29
N TYR A 160 9.65 6.38 -9.08
CA TYR A 160 10.08 7.28 -10.13
C TYR A 160 10.97 6.61 -11.19
N LEU A 161 11.89 5.72 -10.77
CA LEU A 161 12.81 5.06 -11.71
C LEU A 161 12.07 4.33 -12.86
N PRO A 162 11.09 3.43 -12.62
CA PRO A 162 10.35 2.78 -13.70
C PRO A 162 9.44 3.73 -14.49
N LEU A 163 9.18 4.95 -13.99
CA LEU A 163 8.37 5.94 -14.70
C LEU A 163 9.16 6.70 -15.75
N ILE A 164 10.48 6.80 -15.65
CA ILE A 164 11.32 7.61 -16.56
C ILE A 164 11.08 7.27 -18.03
N PRO A 165 11.09 6.00 -18.49
CA PRO A 165 10.82 5.65 -19.87
C PRO A 165 9.41 6.04 -20.33
N ASP A 166 8.41 5.82 -19.48
CA ASP A 166 7.01 6.12 -19.82
C ASP A 166 6.75 7.63 -19.87
N ILE A 167 7.40 8.42 -18.99
CA ILE A 167 7.37 9.87 -19.03
C ILE A 167 8.03 10.40 -20.31
N ALA A 168 9.13 9.79 -20.75
CA ALA A 168 9.77 10.12 -22.01
C ALA A 168 8.86 9.79 -23.20
N LEU A 169 8.16 8.66 -23.17
CA LEU A 169 7.16 8.29 -24.17
C LEU A 169 6.03 9.34 -24.22
N MET A 170 5.52 9.77 -23.07
CA MET A 170 4.50 10.82 -23.01
C MET A 170 5.01 12.17 -23.52
N ARG A 171 6.27 12.54 -23.22
CA ARG A 171 6.93 13.73 -23.79
C ARG A 171 6.90 13.69 -25.31
N ASP A 172 7.23 12.55 -25.90
CA ASP A 172 7.41 12.41 -27.34
C ASP A 172 6.07 12.28 -28.10
N ARG A 173 5.07 11.60 -27.49
CA ARG A 173 3.76 11.37 -28.11
C ARG A 173 2.75 12.50 -27.84
N LEU A 174 2.59 12.90 -26.60
CA LEU A 174 1.63 13.94 -26.20
C LEU A 174 2.18 15.35 -26.33
N GLY A 175 3.50 15.50 -26.43
CA GLY A 175 4.18 16.80 -26.42
C GLY A 175 3.80 17.73 -27.59
N ARG A 176 3.25 17.22 -28.69
CA ARG A 176 2.80 18.03 -29.84
C ARG A 176 1.41 18.65 -29.64
N GLU A 177 0.55 18.00 -28.85
CA GLU A 177 -0.82 18.41 -28.58
C GLU A 177 -1.03 18.95 -27.16
N ALA A 178 -0.05 18.73 -26.24
CA ALA A 178 -0.14 19.14 -24.86
C ALA A 178 0.22 20.62 -24.66
N SER A 179 -0.32 21.22 -23.60
CA SER A 179 0.04 22.58 -23.17
C SER A 179 1.54 22.70 -22.93
N ILE A 180 2.10 23.90 -23.16
CA ILE A 180 3.52 24.23 -22.98
C ILE A 180 4.02 23.82 -21.58
N ILE A 181 3.18 23.96 -20.55
CA ILE A 181 3.49 23.60 -19.17
C ILE A 181 3.68 22.09 -19.03
N LYS A 182 2.75 21.28 -19.55
CA LYS A 182 2.85 19.80 -19.51
C LYS A 182 4.11 19.32 -20.23
N ARG A 183 4.41 19.90 -21.38
CA ARG A 183 5.62 19.55 -22.15
C ARG A 183 6.90 19.83 -21.36
N LYS A 184 6.99 21.00 -20.69
CA LYS A 184 8.15 21.35 -19.84
C LYS A 184 8.31 20.38 -18.68
N ILE A 185 7.19 20.02 -17.99
CA ILE A 185 7.19 19.09 -16.89
C ILE A 185 7.68 17.71 -17.32
N TYR A 186 7.13 17.14 -18.41
CA TYR A 186 7.57 15.83 -18.91
C TYR A 186 9.02 15.86 -19.40
N THR A 187 9.49 16.94 -20.02
CA THR A 187 10.89 17.07 -20.45
C THR A 187 11.83 17.07 -19.24
N TRP A 188 11.47 17.78 -18.17
CA TRP A 188 12.27 17.82 -16.95
C TRP A 188 12.25 16.46 -16.22
N LEU A 189 11.07 15.85 -16.06
CA LEU A 189 10.92 14.55 -15.39
C LEU A 189 11.51 13.38 -16.20
N ALA A 190 11.66 13.48 -17.51
CA ALA A 190 12.29 12.44 -18.33
C ALA A 190 13.82 12.38 -18.17
N VAL A 191 14.46 13.34 -17.49
CA VAL A 191 15.91 13.37 -17.16
C VAL A 191 16.79 13.04 -18.38
N GLY A 192 16.46 13.56 -19.56
CA GLY A 192 17.23 13.33 -20.78
C GLY A 192 17.18 11.90 -21.33
N TRP A 193 16.16 11.11 -20.96
CA TRP A 193 15.99 9.74 -21.46
C TRP A 193 15.85 9.71 -23.00
N ARG A 194 16.68 8.90 -23.65
CA ARG A 194 16.74 8.68 -25.12
C ARG A 194 16.60 7.22 -25.52
N ASN A 195 16.31 6.35 -24.57
CA ASN A 195 16.12 4.91 -24.78
C ASN A 195 17.35 4.20 -25.38
N THR A 196 18.57 4.61 -25.01
CA THR A 196 19.80 3.91 -25.44
C THR A 196 20.00 2.62 -24.63
N PRO A 197 20.71 1.61 -25.17
CA PRO A 197 21.00 0.35 -24.44
C PRO A 197 21.70 0.60 -23.09
N GLU A 198 22.63 1.57 -23.03
CA GLU A 198 23.33 1.92 -21.81
C GLU A 198 22.40 2.55 -20.75
N GLN A 199 21.45 3.38 -21.20
CA GLN A 199 20.46 3.98 -20.28
C GLN A 199 19.53 2.89 -19.73
N ARG A 200 19.05 1.96 -20.58
CA ARG A 200 18.23 0.81 -20.14
C ARG A 200 18.97 -0.02 -19.13
N HIS A 201 20.19 -0.46 -19.41
CA HIS A 201 20.99 -1.27 -18.47
C HIS A 201 21.21 -0.57 -17.12
N ARG A 202 21.55 0.73 -17.12
CA ARG A 202 21.72 1.51 -15.89
C ARG A 202 20.41 1.62 -15.11
N LEU A 203 19.29 1.82 -15.79
CA LEU A 203 17.97 1.92 -15.17
C LEU A 203 17.57 0.60 -14.51
N GLU A 204 17.67 -0.52 -15.22
CA GLU A 204 17.35 -1.85 -14.70
C GLU A 204 18.21 -2.19 -13.47
N LYS A 205 19.51 -1.91 -13.53
CA LYS A 205 20.41 -2.06 -12.40
C LYS A 205 19.98 -1.19 -11.22
N GLY A 206 19.63 0.08 -11.46
CA GLY A 206 19.13 1.01 -10.45
C GLY A 206 17.84 0.52 -9.79
N ILE A 207 16.87 0.07 -10.59
CA ILE A 207 15.62 -0.50 -10.10
C ILE A 207 15.88 -1.78 -9.28
N GLY A 208 16.79 -2.65 -9.73
CA GLY A 208 17.18 -3.86 -9.02
C GLY A 208 17.78 -3.56 -7.64
N ILE A 209 18.72 -2.61 -7.55
CA ILE A 209 19.30 -2.15 -6.28
C ILE A 209 18.23 -1.60 -5.36
N MET A 210 17.36 -0.73 -5.88
CA MET A 210 16.28 -0.14 -5.09
C MET A 210 15.28 -1.20 -4.59
N ALA A 211 14.94 -2.21 -5.40
CA ALA A 211 14.06 -3.29 -4.99
C ALA A 211 14.62 -4.07 -3.79
N VAL A 212 15.93 -4.35 -3.79
CA VAL A 212 16.58 -5.03 -2.65
C VAL A 212 16.66 -4.11 -1.44
N THR A 213 16.98 -2.83 -1.63
CA THR A 213 17.17 -1.86 -0.54
C THR A 213 15.86 -1.48 0.15
N ILE A 214 14.77 -1.37 -0.60
CA ILE A 214 13.49 -0.92 -0.04
C ILE A 214 12.83 -1.97 0.89
N ILE A 215 13.15 -3.26 0.72
CA ILE A 215 12.58 -4.32 1.56
C ILE A 215 12.96 -4.14 3.04
N PRO A 216 14.24 -4.08 3.43
CA PRO A 216 14.61 -3.86 4.83
C PRO A 216 14.15 -2.50 5.34
N ILE A 217 14.12 -1.45 4.51
CA ILE A 217 13.61 -0.13 4.91
C ILE A 217 12.12 -0.26 5.26
N ALA A 218 11.31 -0.88 4.43
CA ALA A 218 9.89 -1.09 4.69
C ALA A 218 9.67 -1.86 6.01
N VAL A 219 10.36 -2.98 6.20
CA VAL A 219 10.26 -3.79 7.43
C VAL A 219 10.68 -2.97 8.65
N SER A 220 11.77 -2.20 8.56
CA SER A 220 12.26 -1.38 9.68
C SER A 220 11.27 -0.30 10.09
N VAL A 221 10.65 0.41 9.15
CA VAL A 221 9.66 1.45 9.45
C VAL A 221 8.52 0.90 10.30
N HIS A 222 7.92 -0.22 9.88
CA HIS A 222 6.78 -0.75 10.60
C HIS A 222 7.16 -1.34 11.96
N THR A 223 8.38 -1.88 12.05
CA THR A 223 8.95 -2.30 13.33
C THR A 223 9.14 -1.11 14.26
N VAL A 224 9.71 0.00 13.77
CA VAL A 224 9.93 1.23 14.57
C VAL A 224 8.61 1.85 14.98
N VAL A 225 7.63 1.98 14.08
CA VAL A 225 6.26 2.44 14.43
C VAL A 225 5.66 1.59 15.54
N SER A 226 5.86 0.26 15.51
CA SER A 226 5.38 -0.62 16.59
C SER A 226 6.08 -0.36 17.91
N TYR A 227 7.36 0.03 17.89
CA TYR A 227 8.13 0.31 19.10
C TYR A 227 7.66 1.56 19.85
N VAL A 228 7.02 2.52 19.17
CA VAL A 228 6.35 3.65 19.83
C VAL A 228 5.30 3.16 20.84
N PHE A 229 4.69 2.02 20.58
CA PHE A 229 3.73 1.36 21.47
C PHE A 229 4.41 0.34 22.39
N SER A 230 5.14 -0.62 21.84
CA SER A 230 5.63 -1.79 22.56
C SER A 230 6.72 -1.50 23.60
N MET A 231 7.38 -0.37 23.55
CA MET A 231 8.35 0.08 24.56
C MET A 231 7.71 0.84 25.74
N THR A 232 6.38 0.88 25.77
CA THR A 232 5.65 1.49 26.89
C THR A 232 5.11 0.43 27.85
N LEU A 233 4.75 0.82 29.08
CA LEU A 233 4.16 -0.07 30.06
C LEU A 233 2.63 -0.19 29.94
N ARG A 234 2.05 0.29 28.82
CA ARG A 234 0.59 0.23 28.64
C ARG A 234 0.11 -1.21 28.39
N PRO A 235 -1.02 -1.61 29.00
CA PRO A 235 -1.59 -2.94 28.82
C PRO A 235 -1.92 -3.17 27.34
N GLY A 236 -1.63 -4.37 26.84
CA GLY A 236 -1.81 -4.74 25.44
C GLY A 236 -0.84 -4.07 24.45
N TRP A 237 0.08 -3.21 24.89
CA TRP A 237 1.15 -2.66 24.05
C TRP A 237 2.51 -3.29 24.35
N ASN A 238 2.80 -3.55 25.62
CA ASN A 238 4.06 -4.16 26.06
C ASN A 238 4.19 -5.60 25.57
N SER A 239 4.62 -5.78 24.34
CA SER A 239 4.75 -7.08 23.70
C SER A 239 5.95 -7.15 22.78
N THR A 240 6.77 -8.18 22.93
CA THR A 240 7.94 -8.43 22.06
C THR A 240 7.55 -8.83 20.64
N VAL A 241 6.33 -9.30 20.44
CA VAL A 241 5.82 -9.75 19.13
C VAL A 241 5.29 -8.59 18.29
N PHE A 242 5.10 -7.39 18.88
CA PHE A 242 4.48 -6.26 18.20
C PHE A 242 5.15 -5.88 16.88
N GLY A 243 6.50 -5.93 16.81
CA GLY A 243 7.23 -5.61 15.60
C GLY A 243 6.77 -6.46 14.41
N ILE A 244 6.87 -7.77 14.53
CA ILE A 244 6.47 -8.70 13.46
C ILE A 244 4.95 -8.69 13.24
N TYR A 245 4.16 -8.52 14.31
CA TYR A 245 2.71 -8.45 14.24
C TYR A 245 2.24 -7.26 13.40
N PHE A 246 2.86 -6.09 13.58
CA PHE A 246 2.56 -4.90 12.79
C PHE A 246 2.98 -5.07 11.33
N VAL A 247 4.16 -5.63 11.05
CA VAL A 247 4.64 -5.88 9.68
C VAL A 247 3.70 -6.83 8.94
N ILE A 248 3.33 -7.96 9.52
CA ILE A 248 2.41 -8.92 8.89
C ILE A 248 1.01 -8.30 8.70
N GLY A 249 0.52 -7.56 9.70
CA GLY A 249 -0.74 -6.83 9.58
C GLY A 249 -0.74 -5.76 8.48
N ALA A 250 0.40 -5.12 8.26
CA ALA A 250 0.61 -4.17 7.17
C ALA A 250 0.56 -4.86 5.80
N ILE A 251 1.30 -5.97 5.64
CA ILE A 251 1.27 -6.77 4.41
C ILE A 251 -0.16 -7.23 4.11
N PHE A 252 -0.87 -7.74 5.12
CA PHE A 252 -2.23 -8.25 4.98
C PHE A 252 -3.21 -7.16 4.50
N SER A 253 -3.25 -6.00 5.17
CA SER A 253 -4.12 -4.88 4.80
C SER A 253 -3.73 -4.25 3.45
N GLY A 254 -2.47 -4.25 3.13
CA GLY A 254 -2.01 -3.66 1.89
C GLY A 254 -2.25 -4.54 0.67
N ILE A 255 -2.15 -5.89 0.76
CA ILE A 255 -2.61 -6.79 -0.31
C ILE A 255 -4.11 -6.56 -0.57
N ALA A 256 -4.89 -6.41 0.51
CA ALA A 256 -6.31 -6.10 0.40
C ALA A 256 -6.54 -4.76 -0.33
N SER A 257 -5.79 -3.71 0.02
CA SER A 257 -5.88 -2.41 -0.67
C SER A 257 -5.53 -2.52 -2.14
N LEU A 258 -4.50 -3.29 -2.48
CA LEU A 258 -4.08 -3.52 -3.87
C LEU A 258 -5.16 -4.25 -4.67
N LEU A 259 -5.81 -5.27 -4.10
CA LEU A 259 -6.92 -5.97 -4.76
C LEU A 259 -8.10 -5.04 -5.08
N ILE A 260 -8.44 -4.11 -4.17
CA ILE A 260 -9.48 -3.11 -4.39
C ILE A 260 -9.10 -2.17 -5.53
N VAL A 261 -7.89 -1.61 -5.49
CA VAL A 261 -7.41 -0.66 -6.49
C VAL A 261 -7.33 -1.31 -7.87
N MET A 262 -6.80 -2.54 -7.95
CA MET A 262 -6.76 -3.32 -9.20
C MET A 262 -8.16 -3.55 -9.79
N ALA A 263 -9.14 -3.89 -8.96
CA ALA A 263 -10.52 -4.10 -9.41
C ALA A 263 -11.16 -2.81 -9.94
N LEU A 264 -10.92 -1.68 -9.25
CA LEU A 264 -11.41 -0.37 -9.69
C LEU A 264 -10.81 0.02 -11.04
N PHE A 265 -9.48 -0.05 -11.19
CA PHE A 265 -8.84 0.33 -12.45
C PHE A 265 -9.13 -0.65 -13.58
N ARG A 266 -9.18 -1.95 -13.30
CA ARG A 266 -9.63 -2.93 -14.29
C ARG A 266 -10.99 -2.55 -14.90
N LYS A 267 -11.95 -2.14 -14.05
CA LYS A 267 -13.30 -1.78 -14.48
C LYS A 267 -13.37 -0.40 -15.16
N PHE A 268 -12.75 0.64 -14.55
CA PHE A 268 -12.91 2.02 -15.03
C PHE A 268 -11.99 2.36 -16.22
N TYR A 269 -10.88 1.65 -16.37
CA TYR A 269 -9.90 1.88 -17.44
C TYR A 269 -9.89 0.76 -18.49
N HIS A 270 -10.84 -0.21 -18.40
CA HIS A 270 -10.98 -1.32 -19.33
C HIS A 270 -9.66 -2.12 -19.51
N LEU A 271 -9.01 -2.44 -18.37
CA LEU A 271 -7.73 -3.16 -18.35
C LEU A 271 -7.91 -4.68 -18.16
N GLU A 272 -9.05 -5.25 -18.61
CA GLU A 272 -9.40 -6.66 -18.42
C GLU A 272 -8.39 -7.60 -19.06
N GLU A 273 -7.77 -7.19 -20.15
CA GLU A 273 -6.80 -7.97 -20.91
C GLU A 273 -5.46 -8.11 -20.14
N TYR A 274 -5.05 -7.07 -19.42
CA TYR A 274 -3.79 -7.03 -18.67
C TYR A 274 -3.95 -7.47 -17.21
N ILE A 275 -5.05 -7.10 -16.55
CA ILE A 275 -5.35 -7.45 -15.16
C ILE A 275 -6.35 -8.60 -15.14
N THR A 276 -5.84 -9.83 -15.25
CA THR A 276 -6.65 -11.05 -15.37
C THR A 276 -7.03 -11.66 -14.03
N ASP A 277 -7.94 -12.62 -14.01
CA ASP A 277 -8.34 -13.41 -12.83
C ASP A 277 -7.14 -14.12 -12.15
N ARG A 278 -6.07 -14.42 -12.92
CA ARG A 278 -4.84 -15.02 -12.38
C ARG A 278 -4.17 -14.09 -11.37
N HIS A 279 -4.08 -12.80 -11.65
CA HIS A 279 -3.51 -11.81 -10.76
C HIS A 279 -4.29 -11.74 -9.44
N PHE A 280 -5.62 -11.70 -9.54
CA PHE A 280 -6.49 -11.72 -8.35
C PHE A 280 -6.34 -13.00 -7.53
N ARG A 281 -6.29 -14.16 -8.17
CA ARG A 281 -6.07 -15.43 -7.45
C ARG A 281 -4.73 -15.47 -6.74
N ASN A 282 -3.66 -15.06 -7.40
CA ASN A 282 -2.32 -15.07 -6.81
C ASN A 282 -2.24 -14.15 -5.58
N LEU A 283 -2.76 -12.91 -5.72
CA LEU A 283 -2.83 -11.99 -4.59
C LEU A 283 -3.80 -12.47 -3.50
N GLY A 284 -4.92 -13.09 -3.86
CA GLY A 284 -5.86 -13.69 -2.92
C GLY A 284 -5.20 -14.78 -2.07
N TRP A 285 -4.40 -15.65 -2.69
CA TRP A 285 -3.64 -16.68 -1.95
C TRP A 285 -2.53 -16.06 -1.09
N LEU A 286 -1.84 -15.04 -1.58
CA LEU A 286 -0.85 -14.32 -0.78
C LEU A 286 -1.51 -13.64 0.43
N MET A 287 -2.70 -13.04 0.24
CA MET A 287 -3.52 -12.47 1.31
C MET A 287 -3.94 -13.55 2.33
N PHE A 288 -4.28 -14.75 1.88
CA PHE A 288 -4.64 -15.86 2.75
C PHE A 288 -3.47 -16.34 3.61
N VAL A 289 -2.28 -16.46 3.04
CA VAL A 289 -1.07 -16.82 3.80
C VAL A 289 -0.77 -15.74 4.85
N ALA A 290 -0.83 -14.46 4.47
CA ALA A 290 -0.66 -13.36 5.41
C ALA A 290 -1.71 -13.38 6.53
N LEU A 291 -2.97 -13.72 6.20
CA LEU A 291 -4.07 -13.90 7.16
C LEU A 291 -3.75 -15.00 8.18
N LEU A 292 -3.27 -16.16 7.73
CA LEU A 292 -2.96 -17.28 8.64
C LEU A 292 -1.84 -16.91 9.62
N VAL A 293 -0.77 -16.26 9.13
CA VAL A 293 0.31 -15.79 9.99
C VAL A 293 -0.20 -14.72 10.96
N TYR A 294 -1.01 -13.79 10.47
CA TYR A 294 -1.59 -12.73 11.28
C TYR A 294 -2.55 -13.26 12.34
N PHE A 295 -3.35 -14.27 11.99
CA PHE A 295 -4.21 -14.98 12.93
C PHE A 295 -3.41 -15.67 14.03
N TYR A 296 -2.35 -16.41 13.67
CA TYR A 296 -1.45 -17.05 14.63
C TYR A 296 -0.86 -16.02 15.62
N LEU A 297 -0.36 -14.91 15.12
CA LEU A 297 0.20 -13.84 15.96
C LEU A 297 -0.89 -13.19 16.84
N THR A 298 -2.11 -13.04 16.32
CA THR A 298 -3.24 -12.51 17.09
C THR A 298 -3.62 -13.45 18.24
N VAL A 299 -3.71 -14.74 17.98
CA VAL A 299 -3.99 -15.73 19.01
C VAL A 299 -2.87 -15.74 20.06
N GLY A 300 -1.60 -15.73 19.63
CA GLY A 300 -0.45 -15.67 20.52
C GLY A 300 -0.48 -14.46 21.44
N GLU A 301 -0.77 -13.28 20.91
CA GLU A 301 -0.85 -12.02 21.65
C GLU A 301 -1.91 -12.08 22.76
N TYR A 302 -3.14 -12.46 22.42
CA TYR A 302 -4.22 -12.50 23.41
C TYR A 302 -4.13 -13.71 24.36
N LEU A 303 -3.55 -14.82 23.93
CA LEU A 303 -3.32 -15.98 24.77
C LEU A 303 -2.28 -15.69 25.86
N THR A 304 -1.15 -15.06 25.50
CA THR A 304 -0.09 -14.74 26.46
C THR A 304 -0.56 -13.68 27.46
N THR A 305 -1.27 -12.66 27.00
CA THR A 305 -1.89 -11.63 27.86
C THR A 305 -2.92 -12.27 28.82
N GLY A 306 -3.78 -13.15 28.28
CA GLY A 306 -4.79 -13.85 29.08
C GLY A 306 -4.21 -14.88 30.06
N PHE A 307 -3.04 -15.47 29.77
CA PHE A 307 -2.36 -16.37 30.67
C PHE A 307 -1.71 -15.64 31.84
N LYS A 308 -1.04 -14.52 31.60
CA LYS A 308 -0.41 -13.69 32.63
C LYS A 308 -1.42 -13.10 33.59
N MET A 309 -2.56 -12.60 33.07
CA MET A 309 -3.65 -12.01 33.83
C MET A 309 -3.19 -10.96 34.85
N GLU A 310 -2.23 -10.11 34.48
CA GLU A 310 -1.92 -8.91 35.26
C GLU A 310 -3.20 -8.06 35.37
N ILE A 311 -3.36 -7.30 36.43
CA ILE A 311 -4.62 -6.61 36.75
C ILE A 311 -5.06 -5.69 35.59
N GLU A 312 -4.11 -4.95 35.01
CA GLU A 312 -4.34 -4.04 33.89
C GLU A 312 -4.67 -4.80 32.61
N ASP A 313 -3.99 -5.91 32.34
CA ASP A 313 -4.25 -6.79 31.20
C ASP A 313 -5.63 -7.45 31.31
N LYS A 314 -6.04 -7.88 32.51
CA LYS A 314 -7.38 -8.40 32.78
C LYS A 314 -8.44 -7.36 32.43
N HIS A 315 -8.29 -6.12 32.90
CA HIS A 315 -9.20 -5.03 32.59
C HIS A 315 -9.28 -4.74 31.09
N LEU A 316 -8.15 -4.77 30.38
CA LEU A 316 -8.14 -4.62 28.94
C LEU A 316 -8.90 -5.76 28.24
N LEU A 317 -8.64 -7.02 28.62
CA LEU A 317 -9.32 -8.17 28.02
C LEU A 317 -10.84 -8.14 28.29
N GLU A 318 -11.27 -7.79 29.49
CA GLU A 318 -12.69 -7.61 29.82
C GLU A 318 -13.31 -6.52 28.93
N LEU A 319 -12.62 -5.36 28.76
CA LEU A 319 -13.07 -4.29 27.89
C LEU A 319 -13.21 -4.70 26.44
N LEU A 320 -12.28 -5.52 25.93
CA LEU A 320 -12.24 -5.99 24.54
C LEU A 320 -13.19 -7.15 24.26
N MET A 321 -13.32 -8.13 25.18
CA MET A 321 -14.06 -9.36 24.89
C MET A 321 -15.55 -9.24 25.21
N THR A 322 -15.89 -8.55 26.30
CA THR A 322 -17.28 -8.46 26.81
C THR A 322 -17.74 -7.02 27.08
N GLY A 323 -16.81 -6.06 27.17
CA GLY A 323 -17.09 -4.67 27.52
C GLY A 323 -17.44 -3.79 26.32
N LYS A 324 -17.25 -2.47 26.51
CA LYS A 324 -17.65 -1.43 25.54
C LYS A 324 -16.99 -1.57 24.15
N SER A 325 -15.79 -2.16 24.07
CA SER A 325 -15.03 -2.34 22.82
C SER A 325 -15.25 -3.72 22.18
N SER A 326 -16.12 -4.58 22.75
CA SER A 326 -16.32 -5.94 22.28
C SER A 326 -16.87 -6.03 20.85
N ILE A 327 -17.75 -5.12 20.46
CA ILE A 327 -18.28 -5.08 19.09
C ILE A 327 -17.13 -4.83 18.09
N ALA A 328 -16.24 -3.89 18.38
CA ALA A 328 -15.09 -3.59 17.53
C ALA A 328 -14.11 -4.77 17.47
N PHE A 329 -13.84 -5.42 18.61
CA PHE A 329 -12.96 -6.57 18.68
C PHE A 329 -13.51 -7.77 17.89
N TRP A 330 -14.76 -8.15 18.12
CA TRP A 330 -15.35 -9.30 17.43
C TRP A 330 -15.63 -9.02 15.96
N PHE A 331 -15.94 -7.78 15.59
CA PHE A 331 -15.98 -7.39 14.18
C PHE A 331 -14.63 -7.60 13.50
N PHE A 332 -13.54 -7.20 14.13
CA PHE A 332 -12.18 -7.45 13.61
C PHE A 332 -11.92 -8.96 13.44
N VAL A 333 -12.25 -9.78 14.41
CA VAL A 333 -12.02 -11.24 14.34
C VAL A 333 -12.88 -11.88 13.24
N VAL A 334 -14.18 -11.59 13.22
CA VAL A 334 -15.12 -12.25 12.30
C VAL A 334 -15.01 -11.67 10.89
N ALA A 335 -15.20 -10.36 10.74
CA ALA A 335 -15.22 -9.71 9.44
C ALA A 335 -13.81 -9.49 8.86
N GLY A 336 -12.79 -9.39 9.70
CA GLY A 336 -11.40 -9.20 9.26
C GLY A 336 -10.64 -10.50 8.97
N MET A 337 -11.00 -11.62 9.61
CA MET A 337 -10.27 -12.87 9.44
C MET A 337 -11.15 -14.04 9.02
N ALA A 338 -12.22 -14.38 9.75
CA ALA A 338 -13.01 -15.58 9.48
C ALA A 338 -13.75 -15.53 8.13
N ILE A 339 -14.46 -14.42 7.86
CA ILE A 339 -15.20 -14.26 6.60
C ILE A 339 -14.23 -14.15 5.39
N PRO A 340 -13.16 -13.34 5.40
CA PRO A 340 -12.19 -13.31 4.31
C PRO A 340 -11.53 -14.67 4.06
N ALA A 341 -11.16 -15.42 5.11
CA ALA A 341 -10.64 -16.77 4.96
C ALA A 341 -11.61 -17.68 4.21
N ALA A 342 -12.88 -17.69 4.64
CA ALA A 342 -13.92 -18.47 3.97
C ALA A 342 -14.13 -18.03 2.51
N LEU A 343 -14.17 -16.72 2.24
CA LEU A 343 -14.33 -16.20 0.88
C LEU A 343 -13.16 -16.54 -0.04
N ILE A 344 -11.94 -16.66 0.46
CA ILE A 344 -10.77 -17.03 -0.34
C ILE A 344 -10.78 -18.55 -0.63
N VAL A 345 -11.05 -19.38 0.37
CA VAL A 345 -10.99 -20.84 0.28
C VAL A 345 -12.19 -21.41 -0.50
N VAL A 346 -13.40 -20.91 -0.23
CA VAL A 346 -14.62 -21.38 -0.89
C VAL A 346 -14.66 -20.87 -2.33
N ARG A 347 -14.37 -21.73 -3.29
CA ARG A 347 -14.26 -21.40 -4.72
C ARG A 347 -15.61 -21.28 -5.45
N ARG A 348 -16.67 -20.86 -4.77
CA ARG A 348 -17.99 -20.65 -5.37
C ARG A 348 -18.15 -19.23 -5.89
N GLY A 349 -18.67 -19.09 -7.12
CA GLY A 349 -18.93 -17.80 -7.76
C GLY A 349 -17.70 -17.15 -8.43
N PRO A 350 -17.88 -15.94 -9.00
CA PRO A 350 -16.84 -15.22 -9.72
C PRO A 350 -15.70 -14.79 -8.80
N VAL A 351 -14.45 -14.92 -9.31
CA VAL A 351 -13.23 -14.73 -8.51
C VAL A 351 -13.09 -13.28 -8.01
N ILE A 352 -13.21 -12.32 -8.92
CA ILE A 352 -12.92 -10.90 -8.63
C ILE A 352 -13.88 -10.31 -7.60
N PRO A 353 -15.21 -10.34 -7.76
CA PRO A 353 -16.12 -9.76 -6.77
C PRO A 353 -15.93 -10.37 -5.38
N ARG A 354 -15.73 -11.68 -5.30
CA ARG A 354 -15.52 -12.40 -4.06
C ARG A 354 -14.26 -11.92 -3.33
N LEU A 355 -13.14 -11.79 -4.04
CA LEU A 355 -11.88 -11.32 -3.46
C LEU A 355 -11.92 -9.82 -3.12
N VAL A 356 -12.64 -9.03 -3.89
CA VAL A 356 -12.86 -7.61 -3.59
C VAL A 356 -13.68 -7.44 -2.30
N VAL A 357 -14.76 -8.22 -2.13
CA VAL A 357 -15.52 -8.21 -0.87
C VAL A 357 -14.65 -8.60 0.32
N ALA A 358 -13.86 -9.67 0.18
CA ALA A 358 -12.91 -10.07 1.21
C ALA A 358 -11.92 -8.93 1.52
N ALA A 359 -11.36 -8.28 0.52
CA ALA A 359 -10.40 -7.19 0.64
C ALA A 359 -11.01 -5.95 1.33
N VAL A 360 -12.25 -5.59 1.00
CA VAL A 360 -12.96 -4.47 1.66
C VAL A 360 -13.19 -4.79 3.14
N LEU A 361 -13.65 -5.99 3.47
CA LEU A 361 -13.84 -6.43 4.85
C LEU A 361 -12.53 -6.40 5.63
N VAL A 362 -11.44 -6.90 5.03
CA VAL A 362 -10.10 -6.84 5.64
C VAL A 362 -9.69 -5.40 5.94
N ASN A 363 -9.80 -4.47 5.00
CA ASN A 363 -9.37 -3.09 5.23
C ASN A 363 -10.19 -2.39 6.33
N ILE A 364 -11.51 -2.54 6.32
CA ILE A 364 -12.36 -1.99 7.38
C ILE A 364 -11.99 -2.58 8.73
N ALA A 365 -11.87 -3.91 8.81
CA ALA A 365 -11.52 -4.60 10.04
C ALA A 365 -10.11 -4.27 10.54
N MET A 366 -9.16 -4.07 9.64
CA MET A 366 -7.79 -3.67 9.99
C MET A 366 -7.72 -2.22 10.47
N TRP A 367 -8.56 -1.32 9.97
CA TRP A 367 -8.71 0.01 10.55
C TRP A 367 -9.29 -0.07 11.97
N ILE A 368 -10.35 -0.87 12.17
CA ILE A 368 -10.94 -1.13 13.49
C ILE A 368 -9.92 -1.78 14.42
N LYS A 369 -9.06 -2.69 13.93
CA LYS A 369 -7.99 -3.27 14.75
C LYS A 369 -7.01 -2.22 15.26
N ARG A 370 -6.67 -1.17 14.48
CA ARG A 370 -5.84 -0.05 14.97
C ARG A 370 -6.57 0.72 16.06
N PHE A 371 -7.88 0.92 15.91
CA PHE A 371 -8.71 1.49 16.97
C PHE A 371 -8.66 0.65 18.26
N VAL A 372 -8.81 -0.67 18.14
CA VAL A 372 -8.75 -1.63 19.26
C VAL A 372 -7.37 -1.63 19.95
N ILE A 373 -6.29 -1.42 19.21
CA ILE A 373 -4.94 -1.32 19.78
C ILE A 373 -4.75 -0.01 20.52
N VAL A 374 -5.13 1.13 19.95
CA VAL A 374 -4.77 2.45 20.47
C VAL A 374 -5.67 2.85 21.63
N ILE A 375 -6.98 2.84 21.45
CA ILE A 375 -7.91 3.51 22.37
C ILE A 375 -8.19 2.70 23.65
N PRO A 376 -8.56 1.43 23.60
CA PRO A 376 -8.83 0.64 24.79
C PRO A 376 -7.63 0.56 25.74
N SER A 377 -6.41 0.43 25.22
CA SER A 377 -5.19 0.40 26.03
C SER A 377 -4.96 1.71 26.79
N LEU A 378 -5.32 2.85 26.20
CA LEU A 378 -5.24 4.15 26.87
C LEU A 378 -6.39 4.39 27.87
N GLN A 379 -7.53 3.71 27.72
CA GLN A 379 -8.64 3.80 28.65
C GLN A 379 -8.37 3.10 29.98
N VAL A 380 -7.55 2.06 29.97
CA VAL A 380 -7.17 1.34 31.19
C VAL A 380 -6.16 2.19 31.99
N PRO A 381 -6.47 2.54 33.26
CA PRO A 381 -5.57 3.29 34.10
C PRO A 381 -4.41 2.43 34.61
N LEU A 382 -3.18 2.98 34.67
CA LEU A 382 -2.00 2.35 35.29
C LEU A 382 -1.89 2.59 36.79
N MET A 383 -2.73 3.44 37.34
CA MET A 383 -2.81 3.81 38.74
C MET A 383 -4.26 3.65 39.17
N PRO A 384 -4.60 3.64 40.47
CA PRO A 384 -5.96 3.44 40.95
C PRO A 384 -6.88 4.65 40.65
N PHE A 385 -7.02 4.95 39.36
CA PHE A 385 -7.90 5.98 38.83
C PHE A 385 -9.09 5.34 38.09
N GLU A 386 -10.08 6.14 37.78
CA GLU A 386 -11.18 5.73 36.91
C GLU A 386 -10.74 5.46 35.47
N PHE A 387 -11.46 4.59 34.77
CA PHE A 387 -11.23 4.33 33.35
C PHE A 387 -11.38 5.60 32.50
N GLY A 388 -10.51 5.76 31.52
CA GLY A 388 -10.64 6.82 30.54
C GLY A 388 -11.88 6.65 29.68
N SER A 389 -12.51 7.76 29.30
CA SER A 389 -13.59 7.76 28.32
C SER A 389 -13.15 8.46 27.04
N TYR A 390 -13.55 7.93 25.90
CA TYR A 390 -13.30 8.55 24.62
C TYR A 390 -14.50 8.40 23.72
N THR A 391 -14.92 9.51 23.13
CA THR A 391 -15.96 9.57 22.09
C THR A 391 -15.45 10.53 21.02
N PRO A 392 -15.24 10.05 19.77
CA PRO A 392 -14.78 10.91 18.68
C PRO A 392 -15.74 12.06 18.45
N THR A 393 -15.21 13.25 18.26
CA THR A 393 -16.01 14.43 17.90
C THR A 393 -16.21 14.52 16.38
N TRP A 394 -17.08 15.44 15.96
CA TRP A 394 -17.26 15.72 14.53
C TRP A 394 -15.97 16.19 13.86
N VAL A 395 -15.05 16.86 14.60
CA VAL A 395 -13.76 17.33 14.10
C VAL A 395 -12.88 16.13 13.71
N GLU A 396 -12.75 15.14 14.57
CA GLU A 396 -11.94 13.95 14.33
C GLU A 396 -12.49 13.09 13.19
N TRP A 397 -13.82 12.92 13.13
CA TRP A 397 -14.46 12.22 12.01
C TRP A 397 -14.30 12.95 10.68
N SER A 398 -14.41 14.29 10.69
CA SER A 398 -14.25 15.10 9.48
C SER A 398 -12.80 15.07 8.97
N VAL A 399 -11.81 15.15 9.87
CA VAL A 399 -10.40 15.01 9.50
C VAL A 399 -10.11 13.59 8.99
N THR A 400 -10.68 12.56 9.60
CA THR A 400 -10.56 11.18 9.14
C THR A 400 -11.15 11.03 7.73
N ALA A 401 -12.38 11.49 7.50
CA ALA A 401 -13.00 11.47 6.17
C ALA A 401 -12.17 12.26 5.15
N GLY A 402 -11.64 13.42 5.55
CA GLY A 402 -10.75 14.24 4.74
C GLY A 402 -9.45 13.52 4.36
N ALA A 403 -8.85 12.74 5.28
CA ALA A 403 -7.66 11.95 5.01
C ALA A 403 -7.91 10.85 3.97
N PHE A 404 -9.02 10.11 4.09
CA PHE A 404 -9.43 9.11 3.09
C PHE A 404 -9.78 9.75 1.75
N ALA A 405 -10.48 10.88 1.76
CA ALA A 405 -10.79 11.61 0.54
C ALA A 405 -9.52 12.16 -0.12
N GLY A 406 -8.57 12.67 0.67
CA GLY A 406 -7.25 13.13 0.20
C GLY A 406 -6.44 12.00 -0.43
N PHE A 407 -6.42 10.81 0.18
CA PHE A 407 -5.80 9.62 -0.39
C PHE A 407 -6.40 9.27 -1.76
N MET A 408 -7.73 9.18 -1.84
CA MET A 408 -8.43 8.88 -3.10
C MET A 408 -8.22 9.99 -4.15
N LEU A 409 -8.22 11.26 -3.73
CA LEU A 409 -8.03 12.41 -4.62
C LEU A 409 -6.64 12.42 -5.26
N VAL A 410 -5.58 12.24 -4.44
CA VAL A 410 -4.21 12.20 -4.96
C VAL A 410 -4.05 11.01 -5.89
N PHE A 411 -4.63 9.85 -5.54
CA PHE A 411 -4.60 8.67 -6.40
C PHE A 411 -5.35 8.89 -7.72
N ALA A 412 -6.52 9.54 -7.68
CA ALA A 412 -7.29 9.90 -8.88
C ALA A 412 -6.50 10.86 -9.78
N ILE A 413 -5.81 11.85 -9.19
CA ILE A 413 -4.95 12.78 -9.96
C ILE A 413 -3.78 12.04 -10.60
N PHE A 414 -3.07 11.20 -9.85
CA PHE A 414 -1.97 10.39 -10.38
C PHE A 414 -2.40 9.51 -11.54
N SER A 415 -3.57 8.90 -11.46
CA SER A 415 -4.11 8.06 -12.54
C SER A 415 -4.38 8.81 -13.85
N LYS A 416 -4.37 10.15 -13.83
CA LYS A 416 -4.50 11.03 -15.00
C LYS A 416 -3.18 11.70 -15.43
N LEU A 417 -2.16 11.60 -14.59
CA LEU A 417 -0.84 12.16 -14.90
C LEU A 417 0.14 11.09 -15.36
N ILE A 418 -0.01 9.87 -14.90
CA ILE A 418 0.96 8.80 -15.06
C ILE A 418 0.24 7.52 -15.51
N PRO A 419 0.80 6.74 -16.45
CA PRO A 419 0.22 5.47 -16.86
C PRO A 419 0.23 4.47 -15.71
N LEU A 420 -0.93 3.84 -15.47
CA LEU A 420 -1.14 2.89 -14.34
C LEU A 420 -0.42 1.56 -14.53
N ILE A 421 -0.14 1.18 -15.77
CA ILE A 421 0.63 -0.01 -16.14
C ILE A 421 1.92 0.48 -16.80
N SER A 422 3.03 -0.18 -16.50
CA SER A 422 4.32 0.10 -17.13
C SER A 422 4.31 -0.34 -18.59
N ILE A 423 4.30 0.63 -19.51
CA ILE A 423 4.23 0.34 -20.96
C ILE A 423 5.51 -0.35 -21.40
N TRP A 424 6.67 0.15 -20.98
CA TRP A 424 7.95 -0.41 -21.41
C TRP A 424 8.24 -1.80 -20.81
N GLU A 425 7.85 -2.07 -19.54
CA GLU A 425 8.04 -3.40 -18.93
C GLU A 425 7.09 -4.46 -19.54
N VAL A 426 5.86 -4.08 -19.92
CA VAL A 426 4.94 -5.01 -20.60
C VAL A 426 5.47 -5.31 -21.99
N ALA A 427 5.93 -4.32 -22.73
CA ALA A 427 6.52 -4.48 -24.05
C ALA A 427 7.73 -5.42 -24.02
N GLU A 428 8.62 -5.26 -23.04
CA GLU A 428 9.79 -6.12 -22.86
C GLU A 428 9.43 -7.56 -22.46
N ALA A 429 8.40 -7.73 -21.63
CA ALA A 429 7.91 -9.05 -21.25
C ALA A 429 7.28 -9.81 -22.44
N GLU A 430 6.64 -9.11 -23.35
CA GLU A 430 6.09 -9.68 -24.60
C GLU A 430 7.19 -10.06 -25.59
N GLU A 431 8.24 -9.24 -25.75
CA GLU A 431 9.40 -9.52 -26.60
C GLU A 431 10.22 -10.72 -26.08
N GLY A 432 10.34 -10.90 -24.77
CA GLY A 432 11.09 -11.99 -24.13
C GLY A 432 10.36 -13.34 -24.08
N THR A 433 9.07 -13.41 -24.43
CA THR A 433 8.30 -14.65 -24.41
C THR A 433 8.42 -15.34 -25.78
N PRO A 434 8.98 -16.58 -25.87
CA PRO A 434 9.00 -17.33 -27.13
C PRO A 434 7.59 -17.47 -27.69
N SER A 435 7.39 -17.17 -28.98
CA SER A 435 6.07 -17.33 -29.59
C SER A 435 5.62 -18.80 -29.48
N PRO A 436 4.31 -19.09 -29.26
CA PRO A 436 3.80 -20.47 -29.24
C PRO A 436 4.17 -21.28 -30.50
N GLU A 437 4.41 -20.61 -31.63
CA GLU A 437 4.86 -21.23 -32.89
C GLU A 437 6.34 -21.66 -32.83
N ALA A 438 7.19 -21.04 -31.99
CA ALA A 438 8.59 -21.46 -31.88
C ALA A 438 8.76 -22.72 -31.00
N VAL A 439 7.76 -23.08 -30.20
CA VAL A 439 7.75 -24.30 -29.37
C VAL A 439 7.26 -25.52 -30.16
N VAL A 440 6.60 -25.34 -31.31
CA VAL A 440 5.98 -26.41 -32.11
C VAL A 440 6.82 -26.78 -33.32
N ALA A 441 7.87 -26.06 -33.69
CA ALA A 441 8.76 -26.44 -34.76
C ALA A 441 9.74 -27.52 -34.26
N PRO A 442 9.60 -28.80 -34.68
CA PRO A 442 10.65 -29.77 -34.44
C PRO A 442 11.89 -29.31 -35.23
N GLY A 443 12.99 -29.14 -34.52
CA GLY A 443 14.26 -28.85 -35.13
C GLY A 443 14.58 -29.85 -36.21
N PRO A 444 15.30 -29.48 -37.31
CA PRO A 444 15.72 -30.42 -38.31
C PRO A 444 16.49 -31.54 -37.63
N LEU A 445 16.03 -32.76 -37.83
CA LEU A 445 16.77 -33.97 -37.42
C LEU A 445 18.17 -33.86 -38.00
N GLU A 446 19.17 -33.58 -37.18
CA GLU A 446 20.57 -33.76 -37.53
C GLU A 446 20.75 -35.21 -37.99
N SER A 447 21.03 -35.39 -39.25
CA SER A 447 21.43 -36.68 -39.80
C SER A 447 22.70 -37.13 -39.10
N ALA A 448 22.61 -38.25 -38.39
CA ALA A 448 23.73 -38.87 -37.72
C ALA A 448 24.90 -39.07 -38.71
N PRO A 449 26.15 -38.77 -38.36
CA PRO A 449 27.31 -39.03 -39.20
C PRO A 449 27.48 -40.54 -39.42
N GLY A 450 27.65 -40.92 -40.71
CA GLY A 450 27.70 -42.30 -41.19
C GLY A 450 28.74 -43.16 -40.46
N ALA A 451 28.34 -44.36 -40.14
CA ALA A 451 29.21 -45.42 -39.63
C ALA A 451 30.34 -45.75 -40.61
N PRO A 452 31.58 -45.98 -40.18
CA PRO A 452 32.68 -46.36 -41.05
C PRO A 452 32.45 -47.79 -41.61
N SER A 453 32.53 -47.91 -42.95
CA SER A 453 32.52 -49.17 -43.67
C SER A 453 33.68 -50.05 -43.22
N ARG A 454 33.39 -51.24 -42.69
CA ARG A 454 34.38 -52.34 -42.55
C ARG A 454 34.80 -52.83 -43.92
N GLY A 455 36.05 -52.53 -44.29
CA GLY A 455 36.70 -53.17 -45.42
C GLY A 455 36.99 -54.63 -45.09
N GLN A 456 36.59 -55.46 -46.00
CA GLN A 456 37.08 -56.85 -46.12
C GLN A 456 38.43 -56.80 -46.85
N GLY A 457 39.42 -57.50 -46.30
CA GLY A 457 40.67 -57.81 -46.90
C GLY A 457 41.50 -58.59 -45.86
#